data_fa0f9812cc2e2cf0f543d75fc25636eb
#
_entry.id   fa0f9812cc2e2cf0f543d75fc25636eb
#
_cell.length_a   1.000
_cell.length_b   1.000
_cell.length_c   1.000
_cell.angle_alpha   90.00
_cell.angle_beta   90.00
_cell.angle_gamma   90.00
#
_symmetry.space_group_name_H-M   'P 1'
#
loop_
_entity.id
_entity.type
_entity.pdbx_description
1 polymer ?
#
loop_
_entity_poly.entity_id
_entity_poly.type
_entity_poly.pdbx_seq_one_letter_code
_entity_poly.pdbx_strand_id
1 'polypeptide(L)'
;MNSTTRVTAAFCAGAATLVMATFVRAQAPIDVYELADYRLTTAVFERFVQASGRIADATRDDSAFTYAPLFTKDVALAGDVVAEAAGLVARLENHPALVAALGTAMITPREYTKFAITLIAAHLAHGFITSGVLPRVPAGAPTINVEFVKAHEADVTAVLTSLGIRD
;
A
#
# COMPACT_ATOMS: atom_id res chain seq x y z
N MET A 1 -17.75 -26.05 73.97
CA MET A 1 -16.43 -25.61 73.46
C MET A 1 -16.34 -26.06 71.98
N ASN A 2 -16.73 -25.17 71.10
CA ASN A 2 -16.83 -25.45 69.66
C ASN A 2 -15.73 -24.63 68.90
N SER A 3 -14.71 -25.33 68.43
CA SER A 3 -13.65 -24.76 67.60
C SER A 3 -14.09 -24.78 66.14
N THR A 4 -14.34 -23.61 65.60
CA THR A 4 -14.69 -23.43 64.18
C THR A 4 -13.41 -23.19 63.38
N THR A 5 -12.97 -24.17 62.62
CA THR A 5 -11.82 -24.08 61.70
C THR A 5 -12.25 -23.34 60.46
N ARG A 6 -11.70 -22.14 60.20
CA ARG A 6 -11.85 -21.39 58.95
C ARG A 6 -10.86 -21.88 57.95
N VAL A 7 -11.33 -22.48 56.86
CA VAL A 7 -10.51 -22.82 55.67
C VAL A 7 -10.49 -21.61 54.78
N THR A 8 -9.32 -21.00 54.61
CA THR A 8 -9.09 -19.90 53.69
C THR A 8 -8.67 -20.51 52.33
N ALA A 9 -9.54 -20.45 51.37
CA ALA A 9 -9.22 -20.85 49.98
C ALA A 9 -8.46 -19.70 49.29
N ALA A 10 -7.19 -19.93 48.99
CA ALA A 10 -6.37 -19.02 48.17
C ALA A 10 -6.69 -19.27 46.69
N PHE A 11 -7.32 -18.30 46.04
CA PHE A 11 -7.51 -18.29 44.60
C PHE A 11 -6.19 -17.79 43.93
N CYS A 12 -5.41 -18.70 43.37
CA CYS A 12 -4.30 -18.34 42.44
C CYS A 12 -4.90 -18.01 41.08
N ALA A 13 -5.10 -16.74 40.80
CA ALA A 13 -5.38 -16.26 39.45
C ALA A 13 -4.11 -16.30 38.61
N GLY A 14 -3.92 -17.38 37.86
CA GLY A 14 -2.86 -17.49 36.85
C GLY A 14 -3.22 -16.64 35.64
N ALA A 15 -2.57 -15.48 35.50
CA ALA A 15 -2.63 -14.70 34.28
C ALA A 15 -1.82 -15.41 33.20
N ALA A 16 -2.48 -16.14 32.31
CA ALA A 16 -1.88 -16.69 31.11
C ALA A 16 -1.66 -15.53 30.13
N THR A 17 -0.45 -14.97 30.13
CA THR A 17 -0.02 -13.99 29.12
C THR A 17 0.18 -14.73 27.82
N LEU A 18 -0.81 -14.67 26.93
CA LEU A 18 -0.72 -15.20 25.58
C LEU A 18 0.22 -14.29 24.78
N VAL A 19 1.52 -14.62 24.73
CA VAL A 19 2.47 -13.97 23.84
C VAL A 19 2.15 -14.42 22.43
N MET A 20 1.35 -13.61 21.73
CA MET A 20 1.19 -13.72 20.27
C MET A 20 2.52 -13.35 19.63
N ALA A 21 3.38 -14.36 19.41
CA ALA A 21 4.52 -14.21 18.54
C ALA A 21 4.00 -14.00 17.12
N THR A 22 3.85 -12.74 16.73
CA THR A 22 3.64 -12.38 15.32
C THR A 22 4.91 -12.77 14.58
N PHE A 23 4.88 -13.92 13.93
CA PHE A 23 5.89 -14.27 12.95
C PHE A 23 5.76 -13.25 11.82
N VAL A 24 6.58 -12.21 11.86
CA VAL A 24 6.83 -11.36 10.70
C VAL A 24 7.52 -12.25 9.67
N ARG A 25 6.72 -12.90 8.86
CA ARG A 25 7.21 -13.65 7.71
C ARG A 25 7.73 -12.61 6.75
N ALA A 26 9.06 -12.54 6.59
CA ALA A 26 9.67 -11.72 5.56
C ALA A 26 9.00 -12.10 4.22
N GLN A 27 8.18 -11.19 3.70
CA GLN A 27 7.52 -11.43 2.43
C GLN A 27 8.60 -11.42 1.34
N ALA A 28 8.52 -12.37 0.41
CA ALA A 28 9.39 -12.36 -0.75
C ALA A 28 9.29 -10.99 -1.47
N PRO A 29 10.37 -10.46 -2.05
CA PRO A 29 10.32 -9.21 -2.80
C PRO A 29 9.25 -9.30 -3.90
N ILE A 30 8.66 -8.15 -4.26
CA ILE A 30 7.75 -8.07 -5.42
C ILE A 30 8.59 -8.40 -6.64
N ASP A 31 8.07 -9.25 -7.54
CA ASP A 31 8.73 -9.54 -8.80
C ASP A 31 8.01 -8.88 -10.00
N VAL A 32 8.69 -8.86 -11.15
CA VAL A 32 8.17 -8.23 -12.37
C VAL A 32 6.91 -8.92 -12.89
N TYR A 33 6.81 -10.25 -12.72
CA TYR A 33 5.64 -11.01 -13.17
C TYR A 33 4.44 -10.71 -12.31
N GLU A 34 4.65 -10.56 -11.00
CA GLU A 34 3.59 -10.17 -10.06
C GLU A 34 3.00 -8.79 -10.40
N LEU A 35 3.83 -7.84 -10.83
CA LEU A 35 3.36 -6.53 -11.31
C LEU A 35 2.66 -6.63 -12.68
N ALA A 36 3.22 -7.42 -13.61
CA ALA A 36 2.65 -7.60 -14.95
C ALA A 36 1.26 -8.26 -14.91
N ASP A 37 1.04 -9.18 -13.98
CA ASP A 37 -0.23 -9.89 -13.82
C ASP A 37 -1.22 -9.16 -12.92
N TYR A 38 -0.80 -8.09 -12.24
CA TYR A 38 -1.64 -7.36 -11.30
C TYR A 38 -2.79 -6.65 -12.00
N ARG A 39 -4.00 -6.77 -11.42
CA ARG A 39 -5.23 -6.17 -11.96
C ARG A 39 -5.74 -5.10 -11.00
N LEU A 40 -5.94 -3.90 -11.53
CA LEU A 40 -6.61 -2.82 -10.82
C LEU A 40 -8.10 -3.16 -10.66
N THR A 41 -8.62 -2.97 -9.45
CA THR A 41 -10.03 -3.17 -9.15
C THR A 41 -10.58 -2.01 -8.32
N THR A 42 -11.86 -1.69 -8.47
CA THR A 42 -12.51 -0.61 -7.72
C THR A 42 -12.39 -0.81 -6.21
N ALA A 43 -12.56 -2.04 -5.71
CA ALA A 43 -12.47 -2.32 -4.28
C ALA A 43 -11.07 -2.08 -3.70
N VAL A 44 -9.99 -2.33 -4.46
CA VAL A 44 -8.63 -2.01 -4.03
C VAL A 44 -8.35 -0.53 -4.22
N PHE A 45 -8.88 0.09 -5.26
CA PHE A 45 -8.77 1.53 -5.50
C PHE A 45 -9.36 2.36 -4.34
N GLU A 46 -10.55 2.03 -3.89
CA GLU A 46 -11.17 2.69 -2.73
C GLU A 46 -10.30 2.60 -1.47
N ARG A 47 -9.75 1.41 -1.19
CA ARG A 47 -8.82 1.22 -0.07
C ARG A 47 -7.52 1.99 -0.26
N PHE A 48 -7.01 2.03 -1.49
CA PHE A 48 -5.81 2.80 -1.83
C PHE A 48 -6.01 4.30 -1.61
N VAL A 49 -7.13 4.88 -2.08
CA VAL A 49 -7.48 6.29 -1.86
C VAL A 49 -7.58 6.60 -0.36
N GLN A 50 -8.27 5.74 0.39
CA GLN A 50 -8.40 5.89 1.84
C GLN A 50 -7.04 5.82 2.55
N ALA A 51 -6.20 4.86 2.17
CA ALA A 51 -4.85 4.71 2.72
C ALA A 51 -3.98 5.94 2.42
N SER A 52 -4.01 6.43 1.18
CA SER A 52 -3.25 7.60 0.74
C SER A 52 -3.62 8.85 1.54
N GLY A 53 -4.91 9.08 1.78
CA GLY A 53 -5.36 10.18 2.64
C GLY A 53 -4.85 10.05 4.08
N ARG A 54 -4.92 8.86 4.68
CA ARG A 54 -4.43 8.60 6.05
C ARG A 54 -2.90 8.72 6.16
N ILE A 55 -2.17 8.29 5.13
CA ILE A 55 -0.72 8.48 5.06
C ILE A 55 -0.40 9.98 5.01
N ALA A 56 -1.08 10.75 4.16
CA ALA A 56 -0.89 12.19 4.09
C ALA A 56 -1.16 12.88 5.44
N ASP A 57 -2.21 12.45 6.15
CA ASP A 57 -2.50 12.97 7.50
C ASP A 57 -1.42 12.58 8.52
N ALA A 58 -0.97 11.32 8.50
CA ALA A 58 0.03 10.81 9.44
C ALA A 58 1.43 11.44 9.22
N THR A 59 1.70 11.96 8.03
CA THR A 59 3.01 12.53 7.66
C THR A 59 3.01 14.05 7.58
N ARG A 60 1.87 14.69 7.80
CA ARG A 60 1.70 16.16 7.66
C ARG A 60 2.71 16.96 8.49
N ASP A 61 2.97 16.53 9.72
CA ASP A 61 3.84 17.18 10.67
C ASP A 61 5.23 16.54 10.76
N ASP A 62 5.49 15.50 9.97
CA ASP A 62 6.76 14.79 9.94
C ASP A 62 7.66 15.35 8.83
N SER A 63 8.51 16.31 9.19
CA SER A 63 9.46 16.93 8.27
C SER A 63 10.52 15.95 7.70
N ALA A 64 10.70 14.80 8.33
CA ALA A 64 11.61 13.76 7.86
C ALA A 64 10.96 12.87 6.78
N PHE A 65 9.62 12.88 6.68
CA PHE A 65 8.89 12.11 5.71
C PHE A 65 8.45 12.98 4.53
N THR A 66 9.08 12.79 3.41
CA THR A 66 8.66 13.43 2.16
C THR A 66 7.93 12.40 1.30
N TYR A 67 6.64 12.62 1.08
CA TYR A 67 5.77 11.72 0.31
C TYR A 67 6.12 11.70 -1.19
N ALA A 68 6.55 12.85 -1.71
CA ALA A 68 6.85 13.04 -3.13
C ALA A 68 7.90 12.07 -3.74
N PRO A 69 8.97 11.66 -3.02
CA PRO A 69 9.94 10.69 -3.56
C PRO A 69 9.41 9.26 -3.67
N LEU A 70 8.24 8.96 -3.08
CA LEU A 70 7.71 7.59 -3.12
C LEU A 70 7.21 7.18 -4.51
N PHE A 71 6.80 8.17 -5.34
CA PHE A 71 6.22 7.94 -6.65
C PHE A 71 6.69 9.00 -7.64
N THR A 72 7.97 9.00 -7.97
CA THR A 72 8.45 9.90 -9.03
C THR A 72 8.15 9.30 -10.40
N LYS A 73 7.87 10.15 -11.39
CA LYS A 73 7.70 9.78 -12.80
C LYS A 73 8.90 8.96 -13.32
N ASP A 74 10.07 9.21 -12.75
CA ASP A 74 11.32 8.53 -13.08
C ASP A 74 11.31 7.05 -12.64
N VAL A 75 10.60 6.69 -11.56
CA VAL A 75 10.45 5.30 -11.10
C VAL A 75 9.70 4.44 -12.11
N ALA A 76 8.65 4.98 -12.73
CA ALA A 76 7.87 4.25 -13.73
C ALA A 76 8.63 4.07 -15.07
N LEU A 77 9.65 4.87 -15.31
CA LEU A 77 10.46 4.87 -16.53
C LEU A 77 11.86 4.28 -16.32
N ALA A 78 12.34 4.19 -15.08
CA ALA A 78 13.63 3.61 -14.74
C ALA A 78 13.59 2.09 -14.76
N GLY A 79 14.62 1.47 -15.30
CA GLY A 79 14.69 0.03 -15.58
C GLY A 79 14.70 -0.91 -14.37
N ASP A 80 14.48 -0.42 -13.13
CA ASP A 80 14.45 -1.25 -11.92
C ASP A 80 13.22 -0.99 -11.04
N VAL A 81 12.04 -1.12 -11.65
CA VAL A 81 10.75 -1.02 -10.96
C VAL A 81 10.64 -1.98 -9.77
N VAL A 82 11.32 -3.12 -9.83
CA VAL A 82 11.29 -4.15 -8.77
C VAL A 82 12.05 -3.69 -7.53
N ALA A 83 13.26 -3.14 -7.71
CA ALA A 83 14.04 -2.62 -6.58
C ALA A 83 13.34 -1.43 -5.91
N GLU A 84 12.76 -0.54 -6.71
CA GLU A 84 11.97 0.58 -6.20
C GLU A 84 10.71 0.12 -5.44
N ALA A 85 10.01 -0.89 -5.98
CA ALA A 85 8.88 -1.50 -5.30
C ALA A 85 9.29 -2.08 -3.92
N ALA A 86 10.38 -2.83 -3.88
CA ALA A 86 10.92 -3.38 -2.64
C ALA A 86 11.33 -2.28 -1.65
N GLY A 87 11.99 -1.23 -2.14
CA GLY A 87 12.36 -0.06 -1.35
C GLY A 87 11.15 0.67 -0.76
N LEU A 88 10.07 0.81 -1.53
CA LEU A 88 8.83 1.42 -1.04
C LEU A 88 8.17 0.57 0.03
N VAL A 89 8.04 -0.75 -0.19
CA VAL A 89 7.50 -1.66 0.82
C VAL A 89 8.28 -1.53 2.13
N ALA A 90 9.62 -1.60 2.06
CA ALA A 90 10.48 -1.48 3.24
C ALA A 90 10.29 -0.13 3.97
N ARG A 91 10.16 0.98 3.25
CA ARG A 91 9.89 2.29 3.87
C ARG A 91 8.54 2.33 4.58
N LEU A 92 7.49 1.78 3.96
CA LEU A 92 6.17 1.72 4.57
C LEU A 92 6.16 0.83 5.81
N GLU A 93 6.82 -0.33 5.78
CA GLU A 93 6.89 -1.28 6.89
C GLU A 93 7.72 -0.75 8.07
N ASN A 94 8.78 0.01 7.80
CA ASN A 94 9.65 0.56 8.83
C ASN A 94 9.08 1.80 9.54
N HIS A 95 7.91 2.31 9.12
CA HIS A 95 7.30 3.49 9.71
C HIS A 95 5.96 3.11 10.41
N PRO A 96 5.94 3.01 11.75
CA PRO A 96 4.77 2.51 12.48
C PRO A 96 3.46 3.26 12.19
N ALA A 97 3.52 4.60 12.01
CA ALA A 97 2.35 5.40 11.68
C ALA A 97 1.78 5.06 10.30
N LEU A 98 2.64 4.73 9.34
CA LEU A 98 2.20 4.32 7.99
C LEU A 98 1.60 2.92 8.00
N VAL A 99 2.21 1.99 8.76
CA VAL A 99 1.63 0.64 8.95
C VAL A 99 0.24 0.75 9.56
N ALA A 100 0.05 1.60 10.57
CA ALA A 100 -1.26 1.84 11.19
C ALA A 100 -2.27 2.47 10.21
N ALA A 101 -1.83 3.46 9.41
CA ALA A 101 -2.66 4.10 8.39
C ALA A 101 -3.15 3.11 7.34
N LEU A 102 -2.24 2.29 6.81
CA LEU A 102 -2.54 1.22 5.85
C LEU A 102 -3.46 0.15 6.46
N GLY A 103 -3.18 -0.30 7.69
CA GLY A 103 -3.99 -1.28 8.40
C GLY A 103 -5.43 -0.81 8.61
N THR A 104 -5.63 0.48 8.89
CA THR A 104 -6.99 1.06 9.04
C THR A 104 -7.76 1.05 7.70
N ALA A 105 -7.07 1.17 6.57
CA ALA A 105 -7.65 1.06 5.24
C ALA A 105 -7.74 -0.40 4.73
N MET A 106 -7.38 -1.38 5.57
CA MET A 106 -7.37 -2.81 5.23
C MET A 106 -6.55 -3.13 3.96
N ILE A 107 -5.41 -2.47 3.80
CA ILE A 107 -4.47 -2.71 2.72
C ILE A 107 -3.07 -2.93 3.30
N THR A 108 -2.33 -3.91 2.80
CA THR A 108 -0.96 -4.15 3.24
C THR A 108 0.02 -3.22 2.53
N PRO A 109 1.24 -2.94 3.09
CA PRO A 109 2.28 -2.19 2.40
C PRO A 109 2.58 -2.73 1.00
N ARG A 110 2.66 -4.06 0.87
CA ARG A 110 2.90 -4.74 -0.40
C ARG A 110 1.76 -4.50 -1.41
N GLU A 111 0.53 -4.65 -0.99
CA GLU A 111 -0.65 -4.44 -1.85
C GLU A 111 -0.78 -2.98 -2.28
N TYR A 112 -0.58 -2.05 -1.34
CA TYR A 112 -0.54 -0.62 -1.62
C TYR A 112 0.52 -0.27 -2.68
N THR A 113 1.73 -0.82 -2.53
CA THR A 113 2.84 -0.60 -3.47
C THR A 113 2.53 -1.16 -4.86
N LYS A 114 2.04 -2.41 -4.95
CA LYS A 114 1.65 -3.01 -6.24
C LYS A 114 0.59 -2.18 -6.94
N PHE A 115 -0.45 -1.81 -6.19
CA PHE A 115 -1.53 -0.99 -6.72
C PHE A 115 -1.01 0.35 -7.25
N ALA A 116 -0.21 1.06 -6.47
CA ALA A 116 0.34 2.36 -6.82
C ALA A 116 1.17 2.30 -8.11
N ILE A 117 2.14 1.39 -8.19
CA ILE A 117 3.01 1.24 -9.36
C ILE A 117 2.19 0.90 -10.61
N THR A 118 1.25 -0.05 -10.48
CA THR A 118 0.40 -0.45 -11.61
C THR A 118 -0.53 0.67 -12.05
N LEU A 119 -1.08 1.45 -11.11
CA LEU A 119 -1.94 2.60 -11.41
C LEU A 119 -1.17 3.69 -12.19
N ILE A 120 0.04 4.03 -11.72
CA ILE A 120 0.88 5.03 -12.38
C ILE A 120 1.25 4.56 -13.80
N ALA A 121 1.70 3.32 -13.95
CA ALA A 121 2.04 2.76 -15.26
C ALA A 121 0.85 2.76 -16.23
N ALA A 122 -0.33 2.40 -15.75
CA ALA A 122 -1.56 2.40 -16.55
C ALA A 122 -2.01 3.83 -16.91
N HIS A 123 -1.87 4.79 -15.97
CA HIS A 123 -2.17 6.20 -16.20
C HIS A 123 -1.25 6.82 -17.26
N LEU A 124 0.06 6.59 -17.17
CA LEU A 124 1.02 7.03 -18.18
C LEU A 124 0.72 6.43 -19.56
N ALA A 125 0.43 5.12 -19.61
CA ALA A 125 0.07 4.45 -20.87
C ALA A 125 -1.22 5.07 -21.46
N HIS A 126 -2.24 5.34 -20.64
CA HIS A 126 -3.46 6.02 -21.08
C HIS A 126 -3.16 7.42 -21.65
N GLY A 127 -2.37 8.23 -20.94
CA GLY A 127 -1.95 9.56 -21.39
C GLY A 127 -1.21 9.53 -22.71
N PHE A 128 -0.27 8.61 -22.91
CA PHE A 128 0.47 8.45 -24.18
C PHE A 128 -0.43 8.01 -25.35
N ILE A 129 -1.43 7.19 -25.09
CA ILE A 129 -2.41 6.80 -26.11
C ILE A 129 -3.30 7.99 -26.48
N THR A 130 -3.82 8.69 -25.48
CA THR A 130 -4.73 9.82 -25.66
C THR A 130 -4.03 11.01 -26.38
N SER A 131 -2.73 11.23 -26.09
CA SER A 131 -1.92 12.25 -26.77
C SER A 131 -1.43 11.83 -28.15
N GLY A 132 -1.69 10.60 -28.59
CA GLY A 132 -1.24 10.06 -29.88
C GLY A 132 0.25 9.70 -29.95
N VAL A 133 0.96 9.73 -28.82
CA VAL A 133 2.39 9.30 -28.76
C VAL A 133 2.49 7.79 -28.96
N LEU A 134 1.55 7.02 -28.44
CA LEU A 134 1.44 5.58 -28.66
C LEU A 134 0.16 5.24 -29.41
N PRO A 135 0.22 4.40 -30.45
CA PRO A 135 -0.98 4.00 -31.20
C PRO A 135 -1.84 2.96 -30.45
N ARG A 136 -1.29 2.31 -29.43
CA ARG A 136 -1.94 1.23 -28.66
C ARG A 136 -1.22 0.99 -27.34
N VAL A 137 -1.84 0.22 -26.46
CA VAL A 137 -1.25 -0.24 -25.21
C VAL A 137 0.06 -0.98 -25.50
N PRO A 138 1.17 -0.67 -24.83
CA PRO A 138 2.45 -1.35 -25.00
C PRO A 138 2.31 -2.86 -24.74
N ALA A 139 3.11 -3.65 -25.47
CA ALA A 139 3.18 -5.10 -25.22
C ALA A 139 3.66 -5.34 -23.78
N GLY A 140 2.96 -6.22 -23.06
CA GLY A 140 3.25 -6.53 -21.65
C GLY A 140 2.52 -5.66 -20.63
N ALA A 141 1.91 -4.53 -21.02
CA ALA A 141 1.03 -3.80 -20.14
C ALA A 141 -0.40 -4.38 -20.22
N PRO A 142 -1.06 -4.69 -19.07
CA PRO A 142 -2.41 -5.21 -19.10
C PRO A 142 -3.40 -4.16 -19.60
N THR A 143 -4.02 -4.40 -20.76
CA THR A 143 -5.04 -3.51 -21.35
C THR A 143 -6.15 -3.20 -20.37
N ILE A 144 -6.54 -4.18 -19.54
CA ILE A 144 -7.59 -4.02 -18.53
C ILE A 144 -7.27 -2.93 -17.50
N ASN A 145 -6.00 -2.70 -17.18
CA ASN A 145 -5.60 -1.64 -16.25
C ASN A 145 -5.69 -0.26 -16.90
N VAL A 146 -5.44 -0.15 -18.20
CA VAL A 146 -5.63 1.10 -18.96
C VAL A 146 -7.13 1.41 -19.08
N GLU A 147 -7.98 0.43 -19.34
CA GLU A 147 -9.43 0.61 -19.35
C GLU A 147 -9.98 0.98 -17.96
N PHE A 148 -9.39 0.42 -16.89
CA PHE A 148 -9.71 0.83 -15.52
C PHE A 148 -9.43 2.32 -15.31
N VAL A 149 -8.23 2.80 -15.68
CA VAL A 149 -7.86 4.22 -15.57
C VAL A 149 -8.81 5.10 -16.38
N LYS A 150 -9.12 4.73 -17.61
CA LYS A 150 -10.08 5.43 -18.46
C LYS A 150 -11.47 5.53 -17.82
N ALA A 151 -11.94 4.45 -17.21
CA ALA A 151 -13.24 4.42 -16.53
C ALA A 151 -13.28 5.25 -15.24
N HIS A 152 -12.14 5.51 -14.60
CA HIS A 152 -11.99 6.21 -13.32
C HIS A 152 -11.10 7.46 -13.46
N GLU A 153 -10.98 8.06 -14.64
CA GLU A 153 -9.97 9.08 -14.98
C GLU A 153 -9.94 10.26 -13.99
N ALA A 154 -11.09 10.81 -13.64
CA ALA A 154 -11.18 11.94 -12.71
C ALA A 154 -10.67 11.58 -11.31
N ASP A 155 -11.06 10.42 -10.78
CA ASP A 155 -10.67 9.97 -9.45
C ASP A 155 -9.19 9.58 -9.41
N VAL A 156 -8.68 8.95 -10.47
CA VAL A 156 -7.26 8.60 -10.63
C VAL A 156 -6.42 9.88 -10.68
N THR A 157 -6.79 10.86 -11.50
CA THR A 157 -6.09 12.14 -11.58
C THR A 157 -6.09 12.85 -10.24
N ALA A 158 -7.21 12.86 -9.51
CA ALA A 158 -7.31 13.49 -8.21
C ALA A 158 -6.37 12.85 -7.18
N VAL A 159 -6.34 11.52 -7.10
CA VAL A 159 -5.47 10.82 -6.15
C VAL A 159 -4.00 10.97 -6.53
N LEU A 160 -3.62 10.84 -7.79
CA LEU A 160 -2.23 11.02 -8.24
C LEU A 160 -1.74 12.44 -7.98
N THR A 161 -2.57 13.45 -8.22
CA THR A 161 -2.25 14.85 -7.89
C THR A 161 -2.04 15.03 -6.39
N SER A 162 -2.86 14.40 -5.54
CA SER A 162 -2.71 14.45 -4.09
C SER A 162 -1.41 13.80 -3.60
N LEU A 163 -0.89 12.83 -4.36
CA LEU A 163 0.40 12.16 -4.14
C LEU A 163 1.59 12.94 -4.71
N GLY A 164 1.36 14.13 -5.29
CA GLY A 164 2.40 14.95 -5.89
C GLY A 164 2.83 14.52 -7.31
N ILE A 165 2.13 13.55 -7.90
CA ILE A 165 2.35 13.09 -9.27
C ILE A 165 1.53 13.99 -10.19
N ARG A 166 2.21 14.79 -11.00
CA ARG A 166 1.60 15.71 -11.97
C ARG A 166 1.95 15.26 -13.38
N ASP A 167 1.01 15.45 -14.29
CA ASP A 167 1.19 15.24 -15.73
C ASP A 167 2.28 16.13 -16.35
#